data_538d0e123ec0541cd7cfb9bd72feda33
#
_entry.id   538d0e123ec0541cd7cfb9bd72feda33
#
_cell.length_a   1.000
_cell.length_b   1.000
_cell.length_c   1.000
_cell.angle_alpha   90.00
_cell.angle_beta   90.00
_cell.angle_gamma   90.00
#
_symmetry.space_group_name_H-M   'P 1'
#
loop_
_entity.id
_entity.type
_entity.pdbx_description
1 polymer ?
#
loop_
_entity_poly.entity_id
_entity_poly.type
_entity_poly.pdbx_seq_one_letter_code
_entity_poly.pdbx_strand_id
1 'polypeptide(L)'
;DGSFAAIEKRWKQENAKRQKKVEDGEVIYGLKEYTFDLYMQYEISMYKEIYCNDTDRKGMDLTEEEVAEYYSQGEWVFQDDGEKADLETARIAVERELREKKYDAMIAQMTEDLEVSGDLEAVDRFTLDHLKR
;
A
#
# COMPACT_ATOMS: atom_id res chain seq x y z
N ASP A 1 15.15 4.38 5.21
CA ASP A 1 15.16 5.83 5.13
C ASP A 1 14.07 6.29 4.15
N GLY A 2 13.12 7.09 4.64
CA GLY A 2 12.00 7.66 3.89
C GLY A 2 12.28 9.05 3.32
N SER A 3 13.54 9.51 3.35
CA SER A 3 13.90 10.79 2.75
C SER A 3 13.69 10.78 1.23
N PHE A 4 13.38 11.93 0.67
CA PHE A 4 13.17 12.10 -0.77
C PHE A 4 14.38 11.61 -1.59
N ALA A 5 15.59 11.91 -1.15
CA ALA A 5 16.82 11.47 -1.81
C ALA A 5 16.99 9.94 -1.78
N ALA A 6 16.61 9.29 -0.68
CA ALA A 6 16.66 7.84 -0.58
C ALA A 6 15.63 7.16 -1.48
N ILE A 7 14.42 7.71 -1.56
CA ILE A 7 13.37 7.21 -2.46
C ILE A 7 13.80 7.38 -3.93
N GLU A 8 14.33 8.54 -4.30
CA GLU A 8 14.84 8.80 -5.65
C GLU A 8 15.95 7.82 -6.05
N LYS A 9 16.86 7.53 -5.12
CA LYS A 9 17.93 6.54 -5.35
C LYS A 9 17.34 5.14 -5.62
N ARG A 10 16.37 4.69 -4.81
CA ARG A 10 15.73 3.38 -4.99
C ARG A 10 14.94 3.32 -6.30
N TRP A 11 14.25 4.40 -6.67
CA TRP A 11 13.57 4.52 -7.96
C TRP A 11 14.52 4.31 -9.15
N LYS A 12 15.64 5.02 -9.16
CA LYS A 12 16.65 4.88 -10.21
C LYS A 12 17.25 3.47 -10.26
N GLN A 13 17.47 2.85 -9.10
CA GLN A 13 17.96 1.46 -9.02
C GLN A 13 16.94 0.46 -9.57
N GLU A 14 15.66 0.62 -9.23
CA GLU A 14 14.61 -0.26 -9.74
C GLU A 14 14.45 -0.13 -11.25
N ASN A 15 14.46 1.07 -11.81
CA ASN A 15 14.39 1.29 -13.24
C ASN A 15 15.60 0.69 -13.97
N ALA A 16 16.81 0.86 -13.45
CA ALA A 16 18.02 0.25 -14.02
C ALA A 16 17.94 -1.27 -14.01
N LYS A 17 17.46 -1.88 -12.93
CA LYS A 17 17.22 -3.32 -12.84
C LYS A 17 16.19 -3.82 -13.86
N ARG A 18 15.10 -3.08 -14.05
CA ARG A 18 14.05 -3.41 -15.03
C ARG A 18 14.56 -3.29 -16.46
N GLN A 19 15.31 -2.24 -16.77
CA GLN A 19 15.91 -2.05 -18.07
C GLN A 19 16.87 -3.20 -18.41
N LYS A 20 17.72 -3.60 -17.46
CA LYS A 20 18.61 -4.74 -17.65
C LYS A 20 17.84 -6.03 -17.96
N LYS A 21 16.76 -6.30 -17.27
CA LYS A 21 15.89 -7.45 -17.56
C LYS A 21 15.31 -7.42 -18.96
N VAL A 22 14.89 -6.23 -19.46
CA VAL A 22 14.41 -6.06 -20.84
C VAL A 22 15.53 -6.40 -21.83
N GLU A 23 16.75 -5.90 -21.61
CA GLU A 23 17.91 -6.14 -22.47
C GLU A 23 18.30 -7.62 -22.49
N ASP A 24 18.19 -8.30 -21.34
CA ASP A 24 18.47 -9.73 -21.21
C ASP A 24 17.33 -10.63 -21.75
N GLY A 25 16.23 -10.05 -22.22
CA GLY A 25 15.05 -10.78 -22.74
C GLY A 25 14.24 -11.49 -21.67
N GLU A 26 14.40 -11.11 -20.41
CA GLU A 26 13.64 -11.67 -19.30
C GLU A 26 12.20 -11.13 -19.26
N VAL A 27 11.29 -11.94 -18.74
CA VAL A 27 9.89 -11.51 -18.53
C VAL A 27 9.83 -10.48 -17.41
N ILE A 28 9.20 -9.34 -17.71
CA ILE A 28 8.91 -8.30 -16.72
C ILE A 28 7.41 -8.27 -16.47
N TYR A 29 7.04 -8.36 -15.20
CA TYR A 29 5.67 -8.12 -14.75
C TYR A 29 5.48 -6.64 -14.41
N GLY A 30 4.40 -6.03 -14.95
CA GLY A 30 4.10 -4.63 -14.75
C GLY A 30 4.85 -3.70 -15.70
N LEU A 31 5.12 -2.49 -15.25
CA LEU A 31 5.75 -1.44 -16.05
C LEU A 31 7.22 -1.75 -16.32
N LYS A 32 7.69 -1.46 -17.53
CA LYS A 32 9.11 -1.55 -17.90
C LYS A 32 9.95 -0.49 -17.21
N GLU A 33 9.34 0.67 -16.97
CA GLU A 33 9.93 1.81 -16.30
C GLU A 33 8.87 2.52 -15.46
N TYR A 34 9.24 2.97 -14.27
CA TYR A 34 8.39 3.80 -13.41
C TYR A 34 8.74 5.27 -13.58
N THR A 35 7.73 6.14 -13.66
CA THR A 35 7.89 7.54 -13.27
C THR A 35 8.12 7.61 -11.75
N PHE A 36 8.66 8.73 -11.25
CA PHE A 36 8.91 8.87 -9.82
C PHE A 36 7.64 8.74 -8.97
N ASP A 37 6.54 9.36 -9.43
CA ASP A 37 5.25 9.29 -8.73
C ASP A 37 4.68 7.86 -8.69
N LEU A 38 4.73 7.14 -9.80
CA LEU A 38 4.31 5.74 -9.84
C LEU A 38 5.20 4.85 -8.99
N TYR A 39 6.50 5.15 -8.91
CA TYR A 39 7.39 4.42 -8.03
C TYR A 39 7.07 4.68 -6.55
N MET A 40 6.77 5.92 -6.17
CA MET A 40 6.32 6.22 -4.79
C MET A 40 5.04 5.47 -4.44
N GLN A 41 4.05 5.44 -5.33
CA GLN A 41 2.81 4.68 -5.11
C GLN A 41 3.09 3.17 -4.97
N TYR A 42 3.96 2.63 -5.80
CA TYR A 42 4.40 1.24 -5.71
C TYR A 42 5.06 0.95 -4.36
N GLU A 43 5.98 1.80 -3.93
CA GLU A 43 6.71 1.63 -2.66
C GLU A 43 5.76 1.72 -1.45
N ILE A 44 4.82 2.67 -1.45
CA ILE A 44 3.78 2.82 -0.42
C ILE A 44 2.92 1.55 -0.36
N SER A 45 2.47 1.03 -1.50
CA SER A 45 1.66 -0.19 -1.56
C SER A 45 2.43 -1.41 -1.06
N MET A 46 3.71 -1.52 -1.42
CA MET A 46 4.59 -2.59 -0.96
C MET A 46 4.80 -2.55 0.56
N TYR A 47 5.00 -1.38 1.14
CA TYR A 47 5.12 -1.24 2.60
C TYR A 47 3.83 -1.59 3.32
N LYS A 48 2.68 -1.19 2.79
CA LYS A 48 1.38 -1.59 3.33
C LYS A 48 1.23 -3.12 3.33
N GLU A 49 1.55 -3.76 2.22
CA GLU A 49 1.46 -5.22 2.11
C GLU A 49 2.39 -5.92 3.10
N ILE A 50 3.64 -5.50 3.21
CA ILE A 50 4.61 -6.06 4.17
C ILE A 50 4.11 -5.89 5.60
N TYR A 51 3.59 -4.71 5.94
CA TYR A 51 3.08 -4.43 7.29
C TYR A 51 1.86 -5.31 7.62
N CYS A 52 0.89 -5.38 6.72
CA CYS A 52 -0.35 -6.13 6.93
C CYS A 52 -0.14 -7.65 6.99
N ASN A 53 0.91 -8.16 6.37
CA ASN A 53 1.24 -9.59 6.41
C ASN A 53 2.12 -10.00 7.61
N ASP A 54 2.59 -9.04 8.39
CA ASP A 54 3.41 -9.29 9.58
C ASP A 54 2.54 -9.19 10.84
N THR A 55 2.15 -10.34 11.39
CA THR A 55 1.28 -10.44 12.57
C THR A 55 1.91 -9.90 13.85
N ASP A 56 3.24 -9.71 13.88
CA ASP A 56 3.94 -9.08 15.01
C ASP A 56 3.80 -7.55 15.00
N ARG A 57 3.31 -6.98 13.90
CA ARG A 57 3.06 -5.55 13.80
C ARG A 57 1.81 -5.14 14.57
N LYS A 58 1.88 -3.94 15.15
CA LYS A 58 0.77 -3.36 15.90
C LYS A 58 -0.53 -3.35 15.08
N GLY A 59 -1.57 -3.95 15.64
CA GLY A 59 -2.90 -4.01 15.03
C GLY A 59 -3.09 -5.14 14.01
N MET A 60 -2.05 -5.93 13.71
CA MET A 60 -2.11 -6.99 12.71
C MET A 60 -2.38 -8.38 13.30
N ASP A 61 -2.23 -8.53 14.62
CA ASP A 61 -2.68 -9.72 15.37
C ASP A 61 -4.18 -9.62 15.64
N LEU A 62 -4.98 -10.34 14.85
CA LEU A 62 -6.43 -10.29 14.90
C LEU A 62 -6.98 -11.32 15.90
N THR A 63 -7.96 -10.91 16.71
CA THR A 63 -8.72 -11.84 17.54
C THR A 63 -9.83 -12.54 16.74
N GLU A 64 -10.27 -13.71 17.19
CA GLU A 64 -11.40 -14.42 16.58
C GLU A 64 -12.69 -13.59 16.62
N GLU A 65 -12.90 -12.81 17.68
CA GLU A 65 -14.03 -11.90 17.81
C GLU A 65 -14.01 -10.80 16.76
N GLU A 66 -12.86 -10.17 16.52
CA GLU A 66 -12.69 -9.15 15.47
C GLU A 66 -12.97 -9.71 14.08
N VAL A 67 -12.47 -10.90 13.80
CA VAL A 67 -12.69 -11.59 12.51
C VAL A 67 -14.17 -11.92 12.31
N ALA A 68 -14.82 -12.49 13.33
CA ALA A 68 -16.24 -12.84 13.28
C ALA A 68 -17.14 -11.60 13.13
N GLU A 69 -16.83 -10.53 13.85
CA GLU A 69 -17.57 -9.27 13.75
C GLU A 69 -17.43 -8.66 12.34
N TYR A 70 -16.22 -8.59 11.81
CA TYR A 70 -15.98 -8.04 10.48
C TYR A 70 -16.64 -8.89 9.39
N TYR A 71 -16.57 -10.21 9.50
CA TYR A 71 -17.30 -11.13 8.62
C TYR A 71 -18.82 -10.88 8.64
N SER A 72 -19.40 -10.62 9.82
CA SER A 72 -20.84 -10.37 9.94
C SER A 72 -21.31 -9.12 9.20
N GLN A 73 -20.44 -8.13 9.02
CA GLN A 73 -20.73 -6.84 8.39
C GLN A 73 -20.64 -6.89 6.85
N GLY A 74 -20.00 -7.90 6.27
CA GLY A 74 -19.79 -8.03 4.83
C GLY A 74 -20.66 -9.08 4.15
N GLU A 75 -20.77 -9.00 2.86
CA GLU A 75 -21.54 -9.98 2.05
C GLU A 75 -20.71 -11.20 1.64
N TRP A 76 -19.42 -11.07 1.44
CA TRP A 76 -18.45 -12.16 1.15
C TRP A 76 -18.92 -13.16 0.08
N VAL A 77 -19.30 -12.65 -1.09
CA VAL A 77 -19.74 -13.45 -2.22
C VAL A 77 -18.55 -13.66 -3.17
N PHE A 78 -18.16 -14.90 -3.42
CA PHE A 78 -17.03 -15.25 -4.28
C PHE A 78 -17.44 -16.01 -5.56
N GLN A 79 -18.68 -16.50 -5.60
CA GLN A 79 -19.22 -17.24 -6.73
C GLN A 79 -20.41 -16.51 -7.36
N ASP A 80 -20.69 -16.82 -8.60
CA ASP A 80 -21.78 -16.19 -9.37
C ASP A 80 -23.19 -16.57 -8.89
N ASP A 81 -23.30 -17.50 -7.93
CA ASP A 81 -24.57 -17.89 -7.32
C ASP A 81 -25.19 -16.83 -6.40
N GLY A 82 -24.39 -15.79 -6.04
CA GLY A 82 -24.83 -14.71 -5.15
C GLY A 82 -24.97 -15.10 -3.69
N GLU A 83 -24.55 -16.30 -3.31
CA GLU A 83 -24.61 -16.76 -1.92
C GLU A 83 -23.41 -16.28 -1.10
N LYS A 84 -23.67 -15.94 0.16
CA LYS A 84 -22.61 -15.55 1.11
C LYS A 84 -21.80 -16.78 1.50
N ALA A 85 -20.49 -16.73 1.27
CA ALA A 85 -19.56 -17.76 1.73
C ALA A 85 -19.56 -17.86 3.27
N ASP A 86 -19.37 -19.05 3.81
CA ASP A 86 -19.17 -19.23 5.24
C ASP A 86 -17.84 -18.62 5.71
N LEU A 87 -17.68 -18.43 7.02
CA LEU A 87 -16.48 -17.80 7.58
C LEU A 87 -15.21 -18.61 7.29
N GLU A 88 -15.28 -19.93 7.25
CA GLU A 88 -14.12 -20.78 6.96
C GLU A 88 -13.59 -20.51 5.55
N THR A 89 -14.48 -20.46 4.58
CA THR A 89 -14.16 -20.14 3.17
C THR A 89 -13.70 -18.70 3.00
N ALA A 90 -14.35 -17.74 3.67
CA ALA A 90 -14.07 -16.32 3.55
C ALA A 90 -12.89 -15.83 4.41
N ARG A 91 -12.40 -16.63 5.36
CA ARG A 91 -11.45 -16.23 6.42
C ARG A 91 -10.25 -15.45 5.90
N ILE A 92 -9.57 -15.95 4.89
CA ILE A 92 -8.37 -15.31 4.33
C ILE A 92 -8.69 -13.90 3.81
N ALA A 93 -9.80 -13.75 3.09
CA ALA A 93 -10.23 -12.46 2.57
C ALA A 93 -10.66 -11.51 3.69
N VAL A 94 -11.41 -12.02 4.68
CA VAL A 94 -11.87 -11.27 5.87
C VAL A 94 -10.67 -10.72 6.66
N GLU A 95 -9.72 -11.57 6.99
CA GLU A 95 -8.52 -11.18 7.74
C GLU A 95 -7.68 -10.17 6.98
N ARG A 96 -7.50 -10.37 5.68
CA ARG A 96 -6.76 -9.45 4.81
C ARG A 96 -7.40 -8.06 4.79
N GLU A 97 -8.69 -7.97 4.49
CA GLU A 97 -9.40 -6.70 4.44
C GLU A 97 -9.43 -6.00 5.80
N LEU A 98 -9.62 -6.76 6.88
CA LEU A 98 -9.61 -6.20 8.23
C LEU A 98 -8.24 -5.62 8.59
N ARG A 99 -7.13 -6.31 8.26
CA ARG A 99 -5.77 -5.79 8.46
C ARG A 99 -5.52 -4.53 7.64
N GLU A 100 -5.93 -4.52 6.38
CA GLU A 100 -5.81 -3.33 5.52
C GLU A 100 -6.61 -2.14 6.07
N LYS A 101 -7.84 -2.38 6.55
CA LYS A 101 -8.68 -1.36 7.19
C LYS A 101 -8.05 -0.82 8.46
N LYS A 102 -7.49 -1.68 9.31
CA LYS A 102 -6.78 -1.26 10.53
C LYS A 102 -5.52 -0.45 10.20
N TYR A 103 -4.77 -0.87 9.19
CA TYR A 103 -3.61 -0.12 8.71
C TYR A 103 -4.01 1.28 8.23
N ASP A 104 -5.01 1.39 7.38
CA ASP A 104 -5.48 2.68 6.86
C ASP A 104 -5.97 3.60 7.97
N ALA A 105 -6.66 3.06 8.99
CA ALA A 105 -7.09 3.82 10.17
C ALA A 105 -5.90 4.33 11.00
N MET A 106 -4.85 3.51 11.18
CA MET A 106 -3.63 3.94 11.87
C MET A 106 -2.90 5.05 11.11
N ILE A 107 -2.79 4.96 9.79
CA ILE A 107 -2.16 5.99 8.96
C ILE A 107 -2.97 7.29 9.01
N ALA A 108 -4.31 7.20 8.93
CA ALA A 108 -5.18 8.37 9.05
C ALA A 108 -5.00 9.07 10.40
N GLN A 109 -4.95 8.31 11.50
CA GLN A 109 -4.72 8.85 12.85
C GLN A 109 -3.34 9.51 12.99
N MET A 110 -2.29 8.87 12.47
CA MET A 110 -0.95 9.44 12.46
C MET A 110 -0.87 10.73 11.65
N THR A 111 -1.61 10.81 10.54
CA THR A 111 -1.66 12.02 9.71
C THR A 111 -2.39 13.16 10.42
N GLU A 112 -3.47 12.87 11.15
CA GLU A 112 -4.17 13.86 11.98
C GLU A 112 -3.31 14.38 13.13
N ASP A 113 -2.50 13.51 13.74
CA ASP A 113 -1.62 13.84 14.88
C ASP A 113 -0.35 14.59 14.45
N LEU A 114 -0.02 14.60 13.15
CA LEU A 114 1.08 15.38 12.63
C LEU A 114 0.69 16.87 12.69
N GLU A 115 1.39 17.63 13.53
CA GLU A 115 1.42 19.08 13.41
C GLU A 115 2.07 19.43 12.06
N VAL A 116 1.27 19.92 11.13
CA VAL A 116 1.77 20.45 9.86
C VAL A 116 2.46 21.78 10.15
N SER A 117 3.67 21.73 10.72
CA SER A 117 4.59 22.85 10.80
C SER A 117 5.37 22.93 9.51
N GLY A 118 4.76 23.40 8.42
CA GLY A 118 5.43 23.51 7.13
C GLY A 118 5.19 24.87 6.50
N ASP A 119 6.19 25.37 5.78
CA ASP A 119 6.01 26.49 4.86
C ASP A 119 5.18 26.03 3.66
N LEU A 120 3.85 26.24 3.76
CA LEU A 120 2.90 25.87 2.71
C LEU A 120 3.21 26.56 1.38
N GLU A 121 3.78 27.76 1.40
CA GLU A 121 4.22 28.46 0.18
C GLU A 121 5.40 27.74 -0.50
N ALA A 122 6.31 27.15 0.28
CA ALA A 122 7.40 26.34 -0.27
C ALA A 122 6.90 25.04 -0.90
N VAL A 123 5.88 24.39 -0.28
CA VAL A 123 5.23 23.20 -0.83
C VAL A 123 4.49 23.54 -2.13
N ASP A 124 3.73 24.63 -2.15
CA ASP A 124 3.02 25.08 -3.34
C ASP A 124 3.99 25.44 -4.48
N ARG A 125 5.08 26.13 -4.20
CA ARG A 125 6.13 26.42 -5.18
C ARG A 125 6.77 25.17 -5.73
N PHE A 126 7.10 24.21 -4.88
CA PHE A 126 7.66 22.92 -5.28
C PHE A 126 6.68 22.17 -6.21
N THR A 127 5.41 22.11 -5.84
CA THR A 127 4.37 21.45 -6.62
C THR A 127 4.17 22.11 -7.98
N LEU A 128 4.10 23.45 -8.03
CA LEU A 128 3.96 24.23 -9.25
C LEU A 128 5.16 24.09 -10.20
N ASP A 129 6.37 24.06 -9.67
CA ASP A 129 7.59 23.89 -10.46
C ASP A 129 7.70 22.49 -11.06
N HIS A 130 7.18 21.47 -10.38
CA HIS A 130 7.14 20.11 -10.90
C HIS A 130 6.01 19.85 -11.88
N LEU A 131 4.88 20.56 -11.77
CA LEU A 131 3.78 20.48 -12.71
C LEU A 131 4.04 21.23 -14.05
N LYS A 132 4.98 22.15 -14.06
CA LYS A 132 5.37 22.91 -15.27
C LYS A 132 6.42 22.20 -16.13
N ARG A 133 6.88 21.07 -15.71
CA ARG A 133 7.80 20.21 -16.46
C ARG A 133 7.08 19.05 -17.09
#